data_678c04e99886103c41d45603a6572573
#
_entry.id   678c04e99886103c41d45603a6572573
#
_cell.length_a   1.000
_cell.length_b   1.000
_cell.length_c   1.000
_cell.angle_alpha   90.00
_cell.angle_beta   90.00
_cell.angle_gamma   90.00
#
_symmetry.space_group_name_H-M   'P 1'
#
loop_
_entity.id
_entity.type
_entity.pdbx_description
1 polymer ?
#
loop_
_entity_poly.entity_id
_entity_poly.type
_entity_poly.pdbx_seq_one_letter_code
_entity_poly.pdbx_strand_id
1 'polypeptide(L)'
;MKKTLLALALGTLFLDASAQELTGADLKEIASSFVKDGPTTALQNALTAEANLRKLALNRDLQGKIDHYFKYRVEVKGITDQKQSGRCWMFTSMNVLRPSVMERFGLSEFDFSHNYNYFWDMFEKSNLFLENAVATADRPMTDRDVEFFFKTPVGDGGVWNLFYNVAEKYGVVPREVMPETAHSNNTAYLRSVLNERLRAGGYELRGLAASGADRAKIAAAKIAVLKEVYRVLALCLGEPPAGFEWRYETRDGEVKTLRTTPLEFYRSIVPADYAPDSYIMIMNDPTREYYKVYEIRNYRNTYEGVNWVYLNLPNEAIKRAAIASIKAGEAMYASCDVADYDPVSGVCDPAMYDYGSMFGIDLAMDKKARILTRQSGSAHAMALIAVDTDDNDVPLKWQFENSWGPSAGHEGYMTFTDEWFDEYMFRLVCLLYTSDA
;
A
#
# COMPACT_ATOMS: atom_id res chain seq x y z
N MET A 1 33.30 -71.06 -13.59
CA MET A 1 32.19 -70.13 -13.91
C MET A 1 32.58 -68.73 -13.39
N LYS A 2 33.08 -67.87 -14.27
CA LYS A 2 33.50 -66.51 -13.94
C LYS A 2 32.28 -65.57 -14.20
N LYS A 3 31.78 -64.90 -13.16
CA LYS A 3 30.77 -63.83 -13.30
C LYS A 3 31.46 -62.51 -13.51
N THR A 4 31.32 -61.94 -14.70
CA THR A 4 31.78 -60.60 -15.06
C THR A 4 30.71 -59.60 -14.60
N LEU A 5 31.03 -58.73 -13.65
CA LEU A 5 30.22 -57.56 -13.30
C LEU A 5 30.49 -56.44 -14.29
N LEU A 6 29.48 -56.05 -15.03
CA LEU A 6 29.47 -54.85 -15.88
C LEU A 6 29.04 -53.64 -15.03
N ALA A 7 29.98 -52.79 -14.67
CA ALA A 7 29.69 -51.51 -13.99
C ALA A 7 29.32 -50.47 -15.08
N LEU A 8 28.04 -50.07 -15.09
CA LEU A 8 27.54 -48.93 -15.89
C LEU A 8 27.94 -47.65 -15.12
N ALA A 9 28.91 -46.92 -15.64
CA ALA A 9 29.23 -45.58 -15.19
C ALA A 9 28.20 -44.61 -15.82
N LEU A 10 27.21 -44.16 -15.07
CA LEU A 10 26.39 -42.99 -15.43
C LEU A 10 27.28 -41.75 -15.21
N GLY A 11 27.83 -41.20 -16.29
CA GLY A 11 28.42 -39.88 -16.29
C GLY A 11 27.33 -38.81 -16.16
N THR A 12 27.13 -38.26 -14.98
CA THR A 12 26.40 -37.01 -14.81
C THR A 12 27.21 -35.89 -15.39
N LEU A 13 26.84 -35.43 -16.59
CA LEU A 13 27.31 -34.15 -17.14
C LEU A 13 26.74 -33.05 -16.23
N PHE A 14 27.54 -32.62 -15.25
CA PHE A 14 27.32 -31.32 -14.62
C PHE A 14 27.67 -30.27 -15.69
N LEU A 15 26.65 -29.60 -16.25
CA LEU A 15 26.88 -28.35 -16.93
C LEU A 15 27.30 -27.36 -15.82
N ASP A 16 28.62 -27.15 -15.72
CA ASP A 16 29.18 -26.04 -14.95
C ASP A 16 28.71 -24.74 -15.60
N ALA A 17 27.62 -24.19 -15.12
CA ALA A 17 27.23 -22.82 -15.39
C ALA A 17 28.16 -21.89 -14.58
N SER A 18 29.42 -21.82 -14.98
CA SER A 18 30.35 -20.84 -14.42
C SER A 18 30.02 -19.47 -14.98
N ALA A 19 29.80 -18.49 -14.10
CA ALA A 19 29.74 -17.09 -14.49
C ALA A 19 31.07 -16.74 -15.17
N GLN A 20 31.02 -16.25 -16.41
CA GLN A 20 32.22 -15.95 -17.20
C GLN A 20 32.37 -14.43 -17.35
N GLU A 21 33.59 -13.95 -17.33
CA GLU A 21 33.94 -12.59 -17.69
C GLU A 21 33.61 -12.36 -19.18
N LEU A 22 33.08 -11.20 -19.53
CA LEU A 22 32.85 -10.80 -20.91
C LEU A 22 34.19 -10.64 -21.61
N THR A 23 34.40 -11.45 -22.65
CA THR A 23 35.63 -11.40 -23.47
C THR A 23 35.53 -10.30 -24.53
N GLY A 24 36.67 -9.94 -25.14
CA GLY A 24 36.67 -9.03 -26.29
C GLY A 24 35.90 -9.58 -27.51
N ALA A 25 35.79 -10.92 -27.65
CA ALA A 25 34.96 -11.55 -28.68
C ALA A 25 33.48 -11.36 -28.40
N ASP A 26 33.04 -11.58 -27.15
CA ASP A 26 31.63 -11.36 -26.71
C ASP A 26 31.20 -9.91 -26.93
N LEU A 27 32.06 -8.95 -26.54
CA LEU A 27 31.79 -7.52 -26.71
C LEU A 27 31.65 -7.15 -28.20
N LYS A 28 32.46 -7.74 -29.06
CA LYS A 28 32.39 -7.52 -30.51
C LYS A 28 31.09 -8.08 -31.09
N GLU A 29 30.70 -9.28 -30.68
CA GLU A 29 29.47 -9.93 -31.10
C GLU A 29 28.27 -9.10 -30.65
N ILE A 30 28.19 -8.71 -29.35
CA ILE A 30 27.14 -7.89 -28.79
C ILE A 30 27.05 -6.54 -29.53
N ALA A 31 28.17 -5.84 -29.72
CA ALA A 31 28.18 -4.55 -30.43
C ALA A 31 27.71 -4.68 -31.89
N SER A 32 28.05 -5.78 -32.55
CA SER A 32 27.66 -6.03 -33.95
C SER A 32 26.18 -6.36 -34.12
N SER A 33 25.49 -6.76 -33.05
CA SER A 33 24.03 -7.00 -33.07
C SER A 33 23.21 -5.72 -33.20
N PHE A 34 23.78 -4.55 -32.85
CA PHE A 34 23.12 -3.25 -33.04
C PHE A 34 23.22 -2.77 -34.48
N VAL A 35 22.16 -3.01 -35.25
CA VAL A 35 22.09 -2.59 -36.66
C VAL A 35 21.56 -1.19 -36.75
N LYS A 36 22.38 -0.28 -37.28
CA LYS A 36 22.02 1.15 -37.41
C LYS A 36 21.49 1.43 -38.83
N ASP A 37 20.20 1.11 -39.04
CA ASP A 37 19.43 1.49 -40.22
C ASP A 37 18.77 2.87 -40.09
N GLY A 38 17.95 3.25 -41.08
CA GLY A 38 17.23 4.53 -41.07
C GLY A 38 16.25 4.66 -39.90
N PRO A 39 15.31 3.70 -39.67
CA PRO A 39 14.39 3.71 -38.54
C PRO A 39 15.11 3.73 -37.19
N THR A 40 16.11 2.88 -36.99
CA THR A 40 16.92 2.83 -35.75
C THR A 40 17.64 4.16 -35.49
N THR A 41 18.17 4.81 -36.54
CA THR A 41 18.80 6.13 -36.42
C THR A 41 17.78 7.21 -36.00
N ALA A 42 16.59 7.20 -36.59
CA ALA A 42 15.52 8.15 -36.22
C ALA A 42 15.07 7.94 -34.79
N LEU A 43 14.86 6.69 -34.37
CA LEU A 43 14.50 6.34 -32.99
C LEU A 43 15.61 6.74 -32.00
N GLN A 44 16.88 6.47 -32.32
CA GLN A 44 18.02 6.87 -31.49
C GLN A 44 18.06 8.39 -31.30
N ASN A 45 17.81 9.18 -32.36
CA ASN A 45 17.76 10.64 -32.27
C ASN A 45 16.63 11.10 -31.36
N ALA A 46 15.44 10.49 -31.43
CA ALA A 46 14.31 10.81 -30.55
C ALA A 46 14.62 10.46 -29.07
N LEU A 47 15.14 9.28 -28.83
CA LEU A 47 15.49 8.79 -27.47
C LEU A 47 16.63 9.58 -26.82
N THR A 48 17.60 10.04 -27.59
CA THR A 48 18.71 10.86 -27.06
C THR A 48 18.32 12.30 -26.79
N ALA A 49 17.21 12.77 -27.35
CA ALA A 49 16.68 14.12 -27.15
C ALA A 49 15.60 14.21 -26.04
N GLU A 50 14.93 13.12 -25.68
CA GLU A 50 13.86 13.09 -24.66
C GLU A 50 14.21 12.06 -23.57
N ALA A 51 14.39 12.55 -22.34
CA ALA A 51 14.72 11.71 -21.20
C ALA A 51 13.48 10.97 -20.64
N ASN A 52 12.27 11.50 -20.87
CA ASN A 52 11.06 10.87 -20.40
C ASN A 52 10.58 9.78 -21.38
N LEU A 53 11.03 8.56 -21.18
CA LEU A 53 10.68 7.41 -22.01
C LEU A 53 9.17 7.14 -22.09
N ARG A 54 8.42 7.43 -21.01
CA ARG A 54 6.96 7.26 -20.99
C ARG A 54 6.26 8.06 -22.09
N LYS A 55 6.74 9.26 -22.41
CA LYS A 55 6.16 10.07 -23.49
C LYS A 55 6.32 9.41 -24.86
N LEU A 56 7.39 8.66 -25.06
CA LEU A 56 7.71 8.01 -26.33
C LEU A 56 7.08 6.61 -26.45
N ALA A 57 7.00 5.87 -25.34
CA ALA A 57 6.42 4.55 -25.26
C ALA A 57 4.90 4.51 -25.15
N LEU A 58 4.25 5.67 -24.91
CA LEU A 58 2.81 5.76 -24.73
C LEU A 58 2.08 5.26 -25.97
N ASN A 59 1.22 4.25 -25.78
CA ASN A 59 0.38 3.71 -26.82
C ASN A 59 -0.78 4.67 -27.14
N ARG A 60 -0.60 5.47 -28.19
CA ARG A 60 -1.59 6.46 -28.64
C ARG A 60 -2.90 5.84 -29.09
N ASP A 61 -2.88 4.59 -29.50
CA ASP A 61 -4.09 3.87 -29.94
C ASP A 61 -5.04 3.54 -28.80
N LEU A 62 -4.58 3.53 -27.55
CA LEU A 62 -5.41 3.32 -26.36
C LEU A 62 -5.97 4.62 -25.79
N GLN A 63 -5.37 5.76 -26.10
CA GLN A 63 -5.83 7.05 -25.56
C GLN A 63 -7.27 7.35 -26.00
N GLY A 64 -8.14 7.61 -25.02
CA GLY A 64 -9.54 7.98 -25.24
C GLY A 64 -10.45 6.82 -25.66
N LYS A 65 -9.97 5.57 -25.72
CA LYS A 65 -10.80 4.39 -26.01
C LYS A 65 -11.49 3.82 -24.78
N ILE A 66 -10.95 4.06 -23.59
CA ILE A 66 -11.50 3.58 -22.33
C ILE A 66 -12.21 4.76 -21.68
N ASP A 67 -13.55 4.65 -21.61
CA ASP A 67 -14.39 5.64 -20.94
C ASP A 67 -14.44 5.43 -19.42
N HIS A 68 -15.09 6.38 -18.71
CA HIS A 68 -15.22 6.39 -17.26
C HIS A 68 -16.67 6.16 -16.78
N TYR A 69 -17.50 5.51 -17.57
CA TYR A 69 -18.85 5.10 -17.21
C TYR A 69 -18.85 3.67 -16.65
N PHE A 70 -19.64 3.43 -15.62
CA PHE A 70 -19.67 2.16 -14.90
C PHE A 70 -21.11 1.76 -14.63
N LYS A 71 -21.41 0.49 -14.85
CA LYS A 71 -22.77 -0.08 -14.63
C LYS A 71 -23.14 -0.09 -13.15
N TYR A 72 -22.18 -0.40 -12.28
CA TYR A 72 -22.36 -0.41 -10.83
C TYR A 72 -21.35 0.51 -10.16
N ARG A 73 -21.85 1.39 -9.29
CA ARG A 73 -20.99 2.37 -8.61
C ARG A 73 -21.50 2.65 -7.19
N VAL A 74 -20.60 2.68 -6.24
CA VAL A 74 -20.84 3.20 -4.89
C VAL A 74 -20.70 4.71 -4.92
N GLU A 75 -21.70 5.42 -4.40
CA GLU A 75 -21.66 6.88 -4.32
C GLU A 75 -20.67 7.32 -3.23
N VAL A 76 -19.56 7.89 -3.68
CA VAL A 76 -18.55 8.52 -2.83
C VAL A 76 -18.40 9.98 -3.22
N LYS A 77 -18.21 10.87 -2.25
CA LYS A 77 -18.06 12.31 -2.48
C LYS A 77 -16.80 12.84 -1.83
N GLY A 78 -16.13 13.71 -2.55
CA GLY A 78 -14.89 14.32 -2.15
C GLY A 78 -13.68 13.52 -2.62
N ILE A 79 -12.64 14.22 -3.05
CA ILE A 79 -11.33 13.64 -3.42
C ILE A 79 -10.31 14.17 -2.45
N THR A 80 -9.57 13.26 -1.83
CA THR A 80 -8.52 13.58 -0.88
C THR A 80 -7.17 13.73 -1.55
N ASP A 81 -6.21 14.37 -0.85
CA ASP A 81 -4.85 14.56 -1.35
C ASP A 81 -3.83 14.31 -0.25
N GLN A 82 -3.14 13.19 -0.33
CA GLN A 82 -2.11 12.77 0.63
C GLN A 82 -0.81 13.57 0.50
N LYS A 83 -0.68 14.40 -0.54
CA LYS A 83 0.52 15.19 -0.85
C LYS A 83 1.80 14.32 -0.92
N GLN A 84 2.92 14.81 -0.39
CA GLN A 84 4.22 14.12 -0.39
C GLN A 84 4.35 13.23 0.85
N SER A 85 3.43 12.28 1.00
CA SER A 85 3.43 11.33 2.12
C SER A 85 3.10 9.92 1.66
N GLY A 86 3.54 8.90 2.39
CA GLY A 86 3.21 7.49 2.16
C GLY A 86 1.91 7.05 2.83
N ARG A 87 0.98 7.96 3.12
CA ARG A 87 -0.25 7.71 3.88
C ARG A 87 -1.43 7.22 3.03
N CYS A 88 -1.23 6.80 1.78
CA CYS A 88 -2.31 6.31 0.89
C CYS A 88 -3.23 5.30 1.58
N TRP A 89 -2.68 4.36 2.33
CA TRP A 89 -3.41 3.35 3.07
C TRP A 89 -4.39 3.94 4.10
N MET A 90 -3.98 5.01 4.79
CA MET A 90 -4.79 5.71 5.79
C MET A 90 -5.89 6.53 5.12
N PHE A 91 -5.56 7.27 4.05
CA PHE A 91 -6.53 7.99 3.24
C PHE A 91 -7.59 7.05 2.67
N THR A 92 -7.17 5.93 2.08
CA THR A 92 -8.07 4.92 1.53
C THR A 92 -9.00 4.32 2.59
N SER A 93 -8.48 3.96 3.77
CA SER A 93 -9.30 3.41 4.85
C SER A 93 -10.35 4.42 5.33
N MET A 94 -9.99 5.69 5.42
CA MET A 94 -10.92 6.77 5.77
C MET A 94 -11.92 7.08 4.65
N ASN A 95 -11.51 7.02 3.39
CA ASN A 95 -12.39 7.21 2.24
C ASN A 95 -13.48 6.12 2.19
N VAL A 96 -13.13 4.87 2.55
CA VAL A 96 -14.12 3.78 2.68
C VAL A 96 -15.11 4.02 3.83
N LEU A 97 -14.68 4.62 4.94
CA LEU A 97 -15.56 4.96 6.07
C LEU A 97 -16.37 6.25 5.88
N ARG A 98 -15.94 7.14 5.00
CA ARG A 98 -16.55 8.46 4.80
C ARG A 98 -18.06 8.43 4.51
N PRO A 99 -18.59 7.52 3.67
CA PRO A 99 -20.02 7.42 3.41
C PRO A 99 -20.84 7.20 4.68
N SER A 100 -20.37 6.36 5.62
CA SER A 100 -21.08 6.10 6.90
C SER A 100 -21.18 7.35 7.77
N VAL A 101 -20.13 8.21 7.79
CA VAL A 101 -20.19 9.51 8.49
C VAL A 101 -21.20 10.43 7.83
N MET A 102 -21.16 10.53 6.50
CA MET A 102 -22.06 11.41 5.73
C MET A 102 -23.52 11.01 5.91
N GLU A 103 -23.81 9.72 5.92
CA GLU A 103 -25.14 9.20 6.19
C GLU A 103 -25.58 9.49 7.65
N ARG A 104 -24.74 9.13 8.61
CA ARG A 104 -25.00 9.27 10.04
C ARG A 104 -25.34 10.70 10.45
N PHE A 105 -24.64 11.68 9.90
CA PHE A 105 -24.78 13.10 10.25
C PHE A 105 -25.56 13.92 9.22
N GLY A 106 -26.02 13.29 8.14
CA GLY A 106 -26.79 13.95 7.07
C GLY A 106 -25.95 14.97 6.28
N LEU A 107 -24.68 14.70 6.02
CA LEU A 107 -23.74 15.63 5.41
C LEU A 107 -23.75 15.55 3.89
N SER A 108 -23.52 16.67 3.21
CA SER A 108 -23.26 16.72 1.76
C SER A 108 -21.80 16.43 1.42
N GLU A 109 -20.87 16.74 2.35
CA GLU A 109 -19.45 16.49 2.25
C GLU A 109 -18.85 16.25 3.64
N PHE A 110 -17.76 15.50 3.69
CA PHE A 110 -17.01 15.24 4.93
C PHE A 110 -15.57 14.81 4.60
N ASP A 111 -14.66 15.15 5.48
CA ASP A 111 -13.30 14.62 5.45
C ASP A 111 -12.78 14.39 6.87
N PHE A 112 -12.02 13.32 7.05
CA PHE A 112 -11.34 13.00 8.30
C PHE A 112 -10.05 13.80 8.47
N SER A 113 -9.60 13.94 9.71
CA SER A 113 -8.23 14.36 9.99
C SER A 113 -7.26 13.19 9.82
N HIS A 114 -6.57 13.14 8.69
CA HIS A 114 -5.49 12.18 8.47
C HIS A 114 -4.27 12.50 9.35
N ASN A 115 -4.09 13.78 9.72
CA ASN A 115 -3.04 14.24 10.60
C ASN A 115 -3.17 13.65 12.02
N TYR A 116 -4.42 13.55 12.55
CA TYR A 116 -4.70 12.95 13.86
C TYR A 116 -4.26 11.48 13.93
N ASN A 117 -4.69 10.67 12.98
CA ASN A 117 -4.35 9.25 12.97
C ASN A 117 -2.88 9.01 12.58
N TYR A 118 -2.28 9.89 11.77
CA TYR A 118 -0.86 9.85 11.48
C TYR A 118 0.00 10.12 12.72
N PHE A 119 -0.40 11.05 13.59
CA PHE A 119 0.26 11.27 14.87
C PHE A 119 0.34 9.99 15.70
N TRP A 120 -0.78 9.33 15.88
CA TRP A 120 -0.87 8.11 16.69
C TRP A 120 -0.18 6.92 16.03
N ASP A 121 -0.26 6.79 14.71
CA ASP A 121 0.46 5.75 13.97
C ASP A 121 1.98 5.87 14.16
N MET A 122 2.52 7.08 14.03
CA MET A 122 3.96 7.31 14.21
C MET A 122 4.38 7.11 15.66
N PHE A 123 3.55 7.49 16.63
CA PHE A 123 3.82 7.29 18.04
C PHE A 123 3.81 5.79 18.42
N GLU A 124 2.81 5.06 17.98
CA GLU A 124 2.69 3.63 18.25
C GLU A 124 3.77 2.80 17.53
N LYS A 125 4.09 3.10 16.29
CA LYS A 125 5.23 2.49 15.59
C LYS A 125 6.53 2.73 16.34
N SER A 126 6.70 3.92 16.95
CA SER A 126 7.87 4.21 17.78
C SER A 126 7.93 3.35 19.04
N ASN A 127 6.79 3.19 19.73
CA ASN A 127 6.68 2.28 20.87
C ASN A 127 6.98 0.84 20.47
N LEU A 128 6.36 0.34 19.39
CA LEU A 128 6.56 -1.02 18.88
C LEU A 128 8.02 -1.29 18.50
N PHE A 129 8.67 -0.33 17.86
CA PHE A 129 10.11 -0.42 17.55
C PHE A 129 10.95 -0.58 18.81
N LEU A 130 10.72 0.27 19.85
CA LEU A 130 11.47 0.21 21.09
C LEU A 130 11.23 -1.12 21.85
N GLU A 131 10.01 -1.63 21.86
CA GLU A 131 9.69 -2.95 22.40
C GLU A 131 10.42 -4.07 21.65
N ASN A 132 10.42 -4.04 20.31
CA ASN A 132 11.15 -5.00 19.50
C ASN A 132 12.68 -4.92 19.73
N ALA A 133 13.21 -3.72 19.91
CA ALA A 133 14.62 -3.51 20.24
C ALA A 133 15.00 -4.19 21.57
N VAL A 134 14.15 -4.05 22.60
CA VAL A 134 14.34 -4.72 23.90
C VAL A 134 14.17 -6.22 23.77
N ALA A 135 13.10 -6.68 23.11
CA ALA A 135 12.78 -8.10 22.97
C ALA A 135 13.85 -8.91 22.18
N THR A 136 14.68 -8.23 21.41
CA THR A 136 15.76 -8.85 20.62
C THR A 136 17.16 -8.49 21.14
N ALA A 137 17.27 -7.98 22.37
CA ALA A 137 18.53 -7.46 22.90
C ALA A 137 19.63 -8.52 23.07
N ASP A 138 19.27 -9.78 23.20
CA ASP A 138 20.16 -10.95 23.24
C ASP A 138 20.69 -11.39 21.86
N ARG A 139 20.13 -10.87 20.77
CA ARG A 139 20.49 -11.21 19.39
C ARG A 139 21.49 -10.19 18.83
N PRO A 140 22.44 -10.59 17.96
CA PRO A 140 23.40 -9.66 17.37
C PRO A 140 22.71 -8.63 16.46
N MET A 141 23.34 -7.47 16.24
CA MET A 141 22.82 -6.44 15.32
C MET A 141 22.72 -6.90 13.87
N THR A 142 23.48 -7.95 13.49
CA THR A 142 23.44 -8.62 12.17
C THR A 142 22.34 -9.69 12.07
N ASP A 143 21.55 -9.90 13.11
CA ASP A 143 20.38 -10.77 13.03
C ASP A 143 19.34 -10.15 12.09
N ARG A 144 18.72 -10.98 11.25
CA ARG A 144 17.81 -10.55 10.19
C ARG A 144 16.61 -9.72 10.71
N ASP A 145 16.03 -10.10 11.86
CA ASP A 145 14.91 -9.35 12.41
C ASP A 145 15.39 -8.02 13.02
N VAL A 146 16.56 -8.02 13.69
CA VAL A 146 17.17 -6.80 14.26
C VAL A 146 17.50 -5.82 13.14
N GLU A 147 18.16 -6.28 12.07
CA GLU A 147 18.43 -5.43 10.91
C GLU A 147 17.14 -4.88 10.29
N PHE A 148 16.09 -5.70 10.17
CA PHE A 148 14.79 -5.27 9.68
C PHE A 148 14.20 -4.13 10.52
N PHE A 149 14.19 -4.25 11.86
CA PHE A 149 13.67 -3.21 12.75
C PHE A 149 14.51 -1.92 12.70
N PHE A 150 15.83 -2.04 12.72
CA PHE A 150 16.72 -0.88 12.73
C PHE A 150 16.89 -0.19 11.36
N LYS A 151 16.61 -0.87 10.26
CA LYS A 151 16.66 -0.29 8.92
C LYS A 151 15.69 0.89 8.78
N THR A 152 14.45 0.71 9.24
CA THR A 152 13.43 1.75 9.21
C THR A 152 12.55 1.63 10.46
N PRO A 153 12.97 2.22 11.61
CA PRO A 153 12.21 2.14 12.85
C PRO A 153 10.75 2.55 12.70
N VAL A 154 10.50 3.66 11.98
CA VAL A 154 9.15 4.12 11.63
C VAL A 154 9.09 4.57 10.17
N GLY A 155 7.98 4.24 9.50
CA GLY A 155 7.64 4.66 8.15
C GLY A 155 6.18 5.11 8.08
N ASP A 156 5.85 5.95 7.10
CA ASP A 156 4.48 6.43 6.89
C ASP A 156 3.60 5.50 6.04
N GLY A 157 4.19 4.42 5.49
CA GLY A 157 3.46 3.37 4.79
C GLY A 157 2.70 2.45 5.75
N GLY A 158 1.68 1.79 5.22
CA GLY A 158 0.87 0.83 5.96
C GLY A 158 -0.18 0.15 5.10
N VAL A 159 -1.12 -0.50 5.74
CA VAL A 159 -2.26 -1.20 5.15
C VAL A 159 -3.47 -1.10 6.07
N TRP A 160 -4.62 -1.60 5.66
CA TRP A 160 -5.90 -1.45 6.34
C TRP A 160 -5.86 -1.81 7.84
N ASN A 161 -5.26 -2.94 8.23
CA ASN A 161 -5.20 -3.35 9.65
C ASN A 161 -4.43 -2.36 10.54
N LEU A 162 -3.48 -1.61 9.98
CA LEU A 162 -2.78 -0.57 10.74
C LEU A 162 -3.71 0.62 11.05
N PHE A 163 -4.57 0.99 10.09
CA PHE A 163 -5.60 1.99 10.35
C PHE A 163 -6.59 1.50 11.41
N TYR A 164 -7.07 0.26 11.26
CA TYR A 164 -7.95 -0.37 12.23
C TYR A 164 -7.37 -0.33 13.65
N ASN A 165 -6.12 -0.79 13.83
CA ASN A 165 -5.44 -0.80 15.12
C ASN A 165 -5.38 0.57 15.79
N VAL A 166 -5.08 1.63 15.03
CA VAL A 166 -4.99 3.01 15.55
C VAL A 166 -6.38 3.58 15.82
N ALA A 167 -7.34 3.36 14.93
CA ALA A 167 -8.69 3.86 15.08
C ALA A 167 -9.43 3.22 16.27
N GLU A 168 -9.27 1.92 16.49
CA GLU A 168 -9.81 1.23 17.66
C GLU A 168 -9.26 1.75 18.98
N LYS A 169 -7.99 2.14 19.00
CA LYS A 169 -7.32 2.61 20.22
C LYS A 169 -7.55 4.09 20.50
N TYR A 170 -7.51 4.92 19.47
CA TYR A 170 -7.50 6.39 19.60
C TYR A 170 -8.70 7.07 18.97
N GLY A 171 -9.48 6.37 18.17
CA GLY A 171 -10.60 6.95 17.43
C GLY A 171 -10.15 7.73 16.19
N VAL A 172 -11.08 8.56 15.70
CA VAL A 172 -10.87 9.46 14.56
C VAL A 172 -11.54 10.81 14.88
N VAL A 173 -11.17 11.85 14.14
CA VAL A 173 -11.78 13.18 14.26
C VAL A 173 -12.05 13.80 12.89
N PRO A 174 -13.01 14.75 12.76
CA PRO A 174 -13.16 15.57 11.56
C PRO A 174 -11.90 16.38 11.25
N ARG A 175 -11.69 16.69 9.97
CA ARG A 175 -10.49 17.41 9.50
C ARG A 175 -10.25 18.74 10.22
N GLU A 176 -11.31 19.47 10.53
CA GLU A 176 -11.27 20.79 11.17
C GLU A 176 -10.74 20.72 12.60
N VAL A 177 -10.88 19.57 13.26
CA VAL A 177 -10.46 19.36 14.66
C VAL A 177 -8.93 19.26 14.80
N MET A 178 -8.26 18.65 13.82
CA MET A 178 -6.80 18.58 13.75
C MET A 178 -6.35 18.66 12.30
N PRO A 179 -6.23 19.87 11.72
CA PRO A 179 -5.92 20.06 10.31
C PRO A 179 -4.54 19.52 9.89
N GLU A 180 -4.35 19.32 8.60
CA GLU A 180 -3.04 19.00 8.02
C GLU A 180 -2.04 20.13 8.27
N THR A 181 -0.77 19.75 8.49
CA THR A 181 0.36 20.66 8.67
C THR A 181 1.35 20.55 7.50
N ALA A 182 2.34 21.42 7.45
CA ALA A 182 3.43 21.30 6.50
C ALA A 182 4.15 19.94 6.62
N HIS A 183 4.28 19.42 7.84
CA HIS A 183 4.98 18.15 8.10
C HIS A 183 4.13 16.91 7.85
N SER A 184 2.81 16.99 7.97
CA SER A 184 1.93 15.89 7.55
C SER A 184 1.77 15.86 6.02
N ASN A 185 1.83 17.01 5.35
CA ASN A 185 1.84 17.13 3.89
C ASN A 185 3.19 16.74 3.23
N ASN A 186 4.29 16.78 4.00
CA ASN A 186 5.60 16.28 3.57
C ASN A 186 6.32 15.62 4.75
N THR A 187 6.18 14.30 4.82
CA THR A 187 6.59 13.50 5.98
C THR A 187 8.08 13.15 6.03
N ALA A 188 8.85 13.39 4.98
CA ALA A 188 10.19 12.87 4.82
C ALA A 188 11.16 13.31 5.94
N TYR A 189 11.21 14.62 6.23
CA TYR A 189 12.14 15.15 7.25
C TYR A 189 11.70 14.78 8.67
N LEU A 190 10.41 14.84 8.98
CA LEU A 190 9.88 14.39 10.28
C LEU A 190 10.28 12.95 10.56
N ARG A 191 10.06 12.05 9.59
CA ARG A 191 10.45 10.64 9.70
C ARG A 191 11.95 10.45 9.86
N SER A 192 12.76 11.25 9.18
CA SER A 192 14.23 11.20 9.31
C SER A 192 14.66 11.47 10.74
N VAL A 193 14.18 12.55 11.34
CA VAL A 193 14.48 12.94 12.73
C VAL A 193 14.00 11.85 13.72
N LEU A 194 12.77 11.36 13.56
CA LEU A 194 12.26 10.29 14.42
C LEU A 194 13.09 9.01 14.30
N ASN A 195 13.46 8.60 13.10
CA ASN A 195 14.25 7.40 12.86
C ASN A 195 15.67 7.52 13.47
N GLU A 196 16.28 8.69 13.43
CA GLU A 196 17.58 8.94 14.06
C GLU A 196 17.47 8.79 15.58
N ARG A 197 16.49 9.47 16.20
CA ARG A 197 16.28 9.38 17.65
C ARG A 197 15.92 7.97 18.11
N LEU A 198 15.08 7.27 17.36
CA LEU A 198 14.67 5.91 17.68
C LEU A 198 15.82 4.92 17.56
N ARG A 199 16.69 5.02 16.55
CA ARG A 199 17.88 4.17 16.46
C ARG A 199 18.79 4.36 17.68
N ALA A 200 19.04 5.61 18.09
CA ALA A 200 19.83 5.89 19.30
C ALA A 200 19.17 5.31 20.55
N GLY A 201 17.85 5.54 20.74
CA GLY A 201 17.10 5.01 21.89
C GLY A 201 17.00 3.49 21.91
N GLY A 202 16.73 2.88 20.74
CA GLY A 202 16.68 1.41 20.61
C GLY A 202 18.03 0.75 20.92
N TYR A 203 19.13 1.35 20.47
CA TYR A 203 20.49 0.87 20.79
C TYR A 203 20.82 1.00 22.28
N GLU A 204 20.45 2.12 22.91
CA GLU A 204 20.57 2.34 24.35
C GLU A 204 19.78 1.31 25.14
N LEU A 205 18.51 1.08 24.80
CA LEU A 205 17.65 0.10 25.49
C LEU A 205 18.17 -1.33 25.35
N ARG A 206 18.71 -1.72 24.18
CA ARG A 206 19.39 -3.02 24.01
C ARG A 206 20.59 -3.13 24.93
N GLY A 207 21.40 -2.07 25.08
CA GLY A 207 22.53 -2.04 26.00
C GLY A 207 22.13 -2.22 27.46
N LEU A 208 21.06 -1.55 27.89
CA LEU A 208 20.48 -1.71 29.22
C LEU A 208 19.99 -3.16 29.46
N ALA A 209 19.26 -3.72 28.52
CA ALA A 209 18.76 -5.09 28.62
C ALA A 209 19.91 -6.12 28.65
N ALA A 210 20.90 -5.97 27.78
CA ALA A 210 22.09 -6.85 27.74
C ALA A 210 22.95 -6.74 29.00
N SER A 211 22.98 -5.59 29.68
CA SER A 211 23.68 -5.41 30.98
C SER A 211 22.93 -5.97 32.18
N GLY A 212 21.74 -6.56 31.98
CA GLY A 212 20.93 -7.11 33.06
C GLY A 212 20.19 -6.04 33.90
N ALA A 213 19.93 -4.85 33.32
CA ALA A 213 19.10 -3.86 33.99
C ALA A 213 17.70 -4.41 34.28
N ASP A 214 17.12 -4.00 35.41
CA ASP A 214 15.77 -4.42 35.75
C ASP A 214 14.71 -3.83 34.80
N ARG A 215 13.52 -4.44 34.79
CA ARG A 215 12.40 -4.03 33.93
C ARG A 215 11.97 -2.60 34.17
N ALA A 216 12.02 -2.11 35.40
CA ALA A 216 11.60 -0.76 35.73
C ALA A 216 12.56 0.29 35.13
N LYS A 217 13.86 0.04 35.16
CA LYS A 217 14.88 0.87 34.55
C LYS A 217 14.74 0.92 33.03
N ILE A 218 14.53 -0.24 32.38
CA ILE A 218 14.29 -0.31 30.92
C ILE A 218 13.02 0.44 30.56
N ALA A 219 11.93 0.23 31.29
CA ALA A 219 10.65 0.90 31.05
C ALA A 219 10.78 2.44 31.22
N ALA A 220 11.49 2.91 32.25
CA ALA A 220 11.74 4.34 32.46
C ALA A 220 12.54 4.97 31.30
N ALA A 221 13.59 4.28 30.82
CA ALA A 221 14.37 4.72 29.69
C ALA A 221 13.55 4.77 28.40
N LYS A 222 12.71 3.73 28.13
CA LYS A 222 11.77 3.72 27.00
C LYS A 222 10.81 4.91 27.05
N ILE A 223 10.19 5.17 28.21
CA ILE A 223 9.27 6.31 28.39
C ILE A 223 9.99 7.63 28.18
N ALA A 224 11.27 7.77 28.57
CA ALA A 224 12.03 8.98 28.28
C ALA A 224 12.18 9.22 26.77
N VAL A 225 12.51 8.19 25.99
CA VAL A 225 12.55 8.27 24.51
C VAL A 225 11.18 8.63 23.94
N LEU A 226 10.11 7.99 24.40
CA LEU A 226 8.76 8.25 23.91
C LEU A 226 8.27 9.68 24.23
N LYS A 227 8.68 10.28 25.35
CA LYS A 227 8.40 11.70 25.63
C LYS A 227 9.05 12.64 24.61
N GLU A 228 10.24 12.32 24.16
CA GLU A 228 10.92 13.09 23.12
C GLU A 228 10.25 12.91 21.76
N VAL A 229 9.87 11.66 21.42
CA VAL A 229 9.07 11.35 20.20
C VAL A 229 7.75 12.12 20.22
N TYR A 230 6.99 12.08 21.32
CA TYR A 230 5.74 12.81 21.47
C TYR A 230 5.94 14.31 21.28
N ARG A 231 7.01 14.89 21.90
CA ARG A 231 7.35 16.30 21.74
C ARG A 231 7.60 16.68 20.27
N VAL A 232 8.36 15.86 19.53
CA VAL A 232 8.63 16.10 18.11
C VAL A 232 7.33 16.05 17.29
N LEU A 233 6.51 15.03 17.53
CA LEU A 233 5.21 14.90 16.85
C LEU A 233 4.29 16.07 17.16
N ALA A 234 4.15 16.47 18.43
CA ALA A 234 3.30 17.59 18.84
C ALA A 234 3.75 18.93 18.24
N LEU A 235 5.06 19.16 18.16
CA LEU A 235 5.61 20.37 17.54
C LEU A 235 5.39 20.43 16.02
N CYS A 236 5.41 19.28 15.34
CA CYS A 236 5.30 19.20 13.89
C CYS A 236 3.86 19.03 13.39
N LEU A 237 3.03 18.30 14.12
CA LEU A 237 1.70 17.88 13.70
C LEU A 237 0.57 18.55 14.51
N GLY A 238 0.89 19.17 15.66
CA GLY A 238 -0.08 19.63 16.65
C GLY A 238 -0.37 18.58 17.71
N GLU A 239 -0.99 18.98 18.82
CA GLU A 239 -1.40 18.07 19.89
C GLU A 239 -2.74 17.42 19.58
N PRO A 240 -2.85 16.08 19.63
CA PRO A 240 -4.12 15.42 19.42
C PRO A 240 -5.10 15.76 20.57
N PRO A 241 -6.36 16.15 20.28
CA PRO A 241 -7.32 16.53 21.28
C PRO A 241 -7.81 15.30 22.06
N ALA A 242 -7.97 15.44 23.37
CA ALA A 242 -8.63 14.43 24.21
C ALA A 242 -10.16 14.40 24.03
N GLY A 243 -10.75 15.51 23.65
CA GLY A 243 -12.16 15.70 23.31
C GLY A 243 -12.30 16.94 22.44
N PHE A 244 -13.39 17.06 21.71
CA PHE A 244 -13.60 18.17 20.77
C PHE A 244 -15.05 18.58 20.66
N GLU A 245 -15.25 19.80 20.20
CA GLU A 245 -16.53 20.33 19.73
C GLU A 245 -16.45 20.46 18.21
N TRP A 246 -17.40 19.83 17.50
CA TRP A 246 -17.51 19.89 16.06
C TRP A 246 -18.83 20.52 15.67
N ARG A 247 -18.76 21.64 14.96
CA ARG A 247 -19.90 22.34 14.40
C ARG A 247 -19.97 22.04 12.91
N TYR A 248 -21.12 21.52 12.46
CA TYR A 248 -21.32 21.08 11.10
C TYR A 248 -22.69 21.50 10.57
N GLU A 249 -22.81 21.59 9.26
CA GLU A 249 -24.05 21.86 8.54
C GLU A 249 -24.54 20.58 7.86
N THR A 250 -25.81 20.24 8.06
CA THR A 250 -26.45 19.11 7.37
C THR A 250 -26.79 19.50 5.94
N ARG A 251 -27.07 18.52 5.08
CA ARG A 251 -27.51 18.75 3.68
C ARG A 251 -28.80 19.54 3.56
N ASP A 252 -29.60 19.61 4.64
CA ASP A 252 -30.84 20.39 4.72
C ASP A 252 -30.61 21.81 5.27
N GLY A 253 -29.34 22.21 5.48
CA GLY A 253 -28.97 23.55 5.96
C GLY A 253 -29.09 23.76 7.49
N GLU A 254 -29.30 22.69 8.27
CA GLU A 254 -29.31 22.79 9.72
C GLU A 254 -27.89 22.82 10.29
N VAL A 255 -27.58 23.78 11.14
CA VAL A 255 -26.32 23.85 11.87
C VAL A 255 -26.41 23.10 13.18
N LYS A 256 -25.57 22.07 13.35
CA LYS A 256 -25.51 21.22 14.55
C LYS A 256 -24.15 21.31 15.22
N THR A 257 -24.10 21.00 16.50
CA THR A 257 -22.86 20.95 17.29
C THR A 257 -22.80 19.61 18.02
N LEU A 258 -21.71 18.90 17.84
CA LEU A 258 -21.39 17.66 18.54
C LEU A 258 -20.24 17.92 19.51
N ARG A 259 -20.41 17.50 20.79
CA ARG A 259 -19.32 17.42 21.78
C ARG A 259 -19.06 15.97 22.10
N THR A 260 -17.84 15.51 21.89
CA THR A 260 -17.49 14.09 22.01
C THR A 260 -15.98 13.90 22.17
N THR A 261 -15.58 12.66 22.39
CA THR A 261 -14.18 12.23 22.31
C THR A 261 -13.90 11.58 20.95
N PRO A 262 -12.64 11.53 20.49
CA PRO A 262 -12.28 10.86 19.24
C PRO A 262 -12.77 9.41 19.16
N LEU A 263 -12.67 8.66 20.26
CA LEU A 263 -13.08 7.26 20.33
C LEU A 263 -14.61 7.09 20.31
N GLU A 264 -15.36 7.95 21.00
CA GLU A 264 -16.83 7.96 20.94
C GLU A 264 -17.32 8.35 19.54
N PHE A 265 -16.67 9.33 18.90
CA PHE A 265 -16.97 9.71 17.52
C PHE A 265 -16.77 8.50 16.59
N TYR A 266 -15.61 7.84 16.65
CA TYR A 266 -15.33 6.62 15.87
C TYR A 266 -16.40 5.56 16.06
N ARG A 267 -16.72 5.20 17.30
CA ARG A 267 -17.75 4.21 17.64
C ARG A 267 -19.16 4.58 17.18
N SER A 268 -19.43 5.87 17.00
CA SER A 268 -20.73 6.33 16.53
C SER A 268 -20.93 6.21 15.02
N ILE A 269 -19.83 6.10 14.25
CA ILE A 269 -19.84 6.08 12.78
C ILE A 269 -19.51 4.73 12.18
N VAL A 270 -18.78 3.86 12.91
CA VAL A 270 -18.53 2.51 12.44
C VAL A 270 -19.79 1.67 12.60
N PRO A 271 -20.12 0.81 11.63
CA PRO A 271 -21.16 -0.19 11.81
C PRO A 271 -20.88 -1.06 13.05
N ALA A 272 -21.94 -1.60 13.67
CA ALA A 272 -21.80 -2.46 14.85
C ALA A 272 -20.93 -3.72 14.58
N ASP A 273 -20.87 -4.13 13.33
CA ASP A 273 -20.07 -5.24 12.81
C ASP A 273 -18.74 -4.80 12.20
N TYR A 274 -18.31 -3.53 12.40
CA TYR A 274 -16.99 -3.05 11.98
C TYR A 274 -15.92 -3.53 12.95
N ALA A 275 -15.59 -4.81 12.83
CA ALA A 275 -14.58 -5.50 13.62
C ALA A 275 -13.69 -6.34 12.68
N PRO A 276 -12.43 -6.68 13.06
CA PRO A 276 -11.55 -7.45 12.18
C PRO A 276 -12.12 -8.81 11.76
N ASP A 277 -12.98 -9.40 12.57
CA ASP A 277 -13.67 -10.66 12.33
C ASP A 277 -14.91 -10.52 11.42
N SER A 278 -15.37 -9.29 11.17
CA SER A 278 -16.44 -8.98 10.20
C SER A 278 -15.92 -8.65 8.81
N TYR A 279 -14.60 -8.43 8.68
CA TYR A 279 -13.92 -8.15 7.41
C TYR A 279 -12.99 -9.28 7.04
N ILE A 280 -12.92 -9.60 5.77
CA ILE A 280 -11.93 -10.49 5.23
C ILE A 280 -10.89 -9.69 4.42
N MET A 281 -9.63 -9.90 4.78
CA MET A 281 -8.50 -9.44 3.99
C MET A 281 -8.14 -10.54 3.00
N ILE A 282 -8.42 -10.33 1.73
CA ILE A 282 -8.11 -11.26 0.64
C ILE A 282 -6.95 -10.73 -0.20
N MET A 283 -6.18 -11.63 -0.77
CA MET A 283 -5.01 -11.30 -1.56
C MET A 283 -4.84 -12.27 -2.72
N ASN A 284 -4.37 -11.78 -3.85
CA ASN A 284 -3.89 -12.60 -4.95
C ASN A 284 -2.36 -12.64 -4.94
N ASP A 285 -1.83 -13.75 -4.43
CA ASP A 285 -0.38 -14.03 -4.42
C ASP A 285 -0.12 -15.38 -5.09
N PRO A 286 0.17 -15.42 -6.40
CA PRO A 286 0.44 -16.64 -7.13
C PRO A 286 1.76 -17.35 -6.74
N THR A 287 2.55 -16.75 -5.83
CA THR A 287 3.75 -17.39 -5.28
C THR A 287 3.43 -18.37 -4.15
N ARG A 288 2.18 -18.40 -3.68
CA ARG A 288 1.69 -19.22 -2.57
C ARG A 288 0.45 -20.01 -2.96
N GLU A 289 0.12 -21.03 -2.18
CA GLU A 289 -1.09 -21.83 -2.41
C GLU A 289 -2.35 -20.98 -2.21
N TYR A 290 -3.29 -21.11 -3.14
CA TYR A 290 -4.61 -20.51 -3.01
C TYR A 290 -5.48 -21.26 -1.98
N TYR A 291 -6.53 -20.58 -1.49
CA TYR A 291 -7.46 -21.08 -0.46
C TYR A 291 -6.76 -21.44 0.86
N LYS A 292 -5.66 -20.72 1.16
CA LYS A 292 -4.91 -20.80 2.41
C LYS A 292 -4.87 -19.44 3.10
N VAL A 293 -4.90 -19.48 4.43
CA VAL A 293 -4.73 -18.29 5.26
C VAL A 293 -3.25 -18.10 5.56
N TYR A 294 -2.77 -16.87 5.40
CA TYR A 294 -1.40 -16.48 5.70
C TYR A 294 -1.37 -15.23 6.57
N GLU A 295 -0.35 -15.16 7.42
CA GLU A 295 -0.04 -13.98 8.22
C GLU A 295 1.29 -13.36 7.76
N ILE A 296 1.34 -12.03 7.62
CA ILE A 296 2.59 -11.32 7.43
C ILE A 296 3.10 -10.90 8.80
N ARG A 297 4.16 -11.55 9.24
CA ARG A 297 4.80 -11.30 10.52
C ARG A 297 5.34 -9.87 10.62
N ASN A 298 5.21 -9.25 11.79
CA ASN A 298 5.63 -7.86 12.07
C ASN A 298 4.93 -6.80 11.20
N TYR A 299 3.72 -7.07 10.73
CA TYR A 299 2.96 -6.14 9.90
C TYR A 299 1.78 -5.54 10.69
N ARG A 300 2.14 -4.91 11.79
CA ARG A 300 1.26 -4.13 12.69
C ARG A 300 2.00 -2.88 13.15
N ASN A 301 1.27 -1.92 13.69
CA ASN A 301 1.81 -0.64 14.19
C ASN A 301 1.70 -0.47 15.71
N THR A 302 0.77 -1.14 16.36
CA THR A 302 0.64 -1.15 17.82
C THR A 302 1.15 -2.47 18.39
N TYR A 303 1.61 -2.46 19.64
CA TYR A 303 2.15 -3.68 20.28
C TYR A 303 1.08 -4.77 20.42
N GLU A 304 -0.12 -4.40 20.83
CA GLU A 304 -1.29 -5.26 21.00
C GLU A 304 -2.10 -5.49 19.72
N GLY A 305 -1.81 -4.77 18.66
CA GLY A 305 -2.58 -4.79 17.43
C GLY A 305 -2.44 -6.07 16.61
N VAL A 306 -3.38 -6.26 15.69
CA VAL A 306 -3.41 -7.41 14.78
C VAL A 306 -2.45 -7.21 13.60
N ASN A 307 -1.78 -8.29 13.20
CA ASN A 307 -1.02 -8.32 11.96
C ASN A 307 -1.95 -8.42 10.74
N TRP A 308 -1.40 -8.21 9.54
CA TRP A 308 -2.10 -8.53 8.31
C TRP A 308 -2.25 -10.05 8.17
N VAL A 309 -3.47 -10.53 8.30
CA VAL A 309 -3.86 -11.92 8.04
C VAL A 309 -4.75 -11.92 6.80
N TYR A 310 -4.46 -12.77 5.82
CA TYR A 310 -5.21 -12.79 4.57
C TYR A 310 -5.52 -14.20 4.09
N LEU A 311 -6.65 -14.34 3.42
CA LEU A 311 -6.99 -15.51 2.61
C LEU A 311 -6.44 -15.31 1.19
N ASN A 312 -5.57 -16.21 0.74
CA ASN A 312 -5.04 -16.17 -0.61
C ASN A 312 -6.02 -16.78 -1.60
N LEU A 313 -6.44 -16.02 -2.61
CA LEU A 313 -7.45 -16.41 -3.58
C LEU A 313 -6.99 -16.17 -5.03
N PRO A 314 -7.47 -16.95 -6.01
CA PRO A 314 -7.30 -16.62 -7.41
C PRO A 314 -8.15 -15.39 -7.78
N ASN A 315 -7.76 -14.70 -8.86
CA ASN A 315 -8.41 -13.44 -9.28
C ASN A 315 -9.92 -13.57 -9.49
N GLU A 316 -10.39 -14.69 -10.06
CA GLU A 316 -11.82 -14.93 -10.32
C GLU A 316 -12.66 -14.91 -9.03
N ALA A 317 -12.12 -15.43 -7.93
CA ALA A 317 -12.79 -15.39 -6.63
C ALA A 317 -12.79 -13.98 -6.04
N ILE A 318 -11.68 -13.24 -6.17
CA ILE A 318 -11.57 -11.85 -5.72
C ILE A 318 -12.52 -10.95 -6.52
N LYS A 319 -12.60 -11.10 -7.85
CA LYS A 319 -13.49 -10.33 -8.72
C LYS A 319 -14.96 -10.56 -8.36
N ARG A 320 -15.38 -11.82 -8.11
CA ARG A 320 -16.76 -12.12 -7.66
C ARG A 320 -17.09 -11.41 -6.34
N ALA A 321 -16.22 -11.48 -5.35
CA ALA A 321 -16.41 -10.79 -4.07
C ALA A 321 -16.47 -9.26 -4.26
N ALA A 322 -15.61 -8.71 -5.12
CA ALA A 322 -15.58 -7.27 -5.42
C ALA A 322 -16.87 -6.81 -6.10
N ILE A 323 -17.37 -7.56 -7.11
CA ILE A 323 -18.64 -7.25 -7.79
C ILE A 323 -19.81 -7.31 -6.80
N ALA A 324 -19.87 -8.35 -5.96
CA ALA A 324 -20.93 -8.50 -4.96
C ALA A 324 -20.93 -7.34 -3.96
N SER A 325 -19.77 -6.92 -3.45
CA SER A 325 -19.63 -5.77 -2.54
C SER A 325 -20.08 -4.47 -3.19
N ILE A 326 -19.64 -4.18 -4.43
CA ILE A 326 -20.06 -2.96 -5.15
C ILE A 326 -21.57 -2.96 -5.39
N LYS A 327 -22.18 -4.10 -5.79
CA LYS A 327 -23.62 -4.21 -5.96
C LYS A 327 -24.41 -4.04 -4.64
N ALA A 328 -23.80 -4.38 -3.51
CA ALA A 328 -24.35 -4.13 -2.17
C ALA A 328 -24.17 -2.67 -1.69
N GLY A 329 -23.49 -1.83 -2.47
CA GLY A 329 -23.23 -0.44 -2.10
C GLY A 329 -21.98 -0.24 -1.22
N GLU A 330 -21.10 -1.27 -1.15
CA GLU A 330 -19.91 -1.27 -0.30
C GLU A 330 -18.66 -0.88 -1.08
N ALA A 331 -18.03 0.24 -0.72
CA ALA A 331 -16.68 0.57 -1.17
C ALA A 331 -15.65 -0.26 -0.41
N MET A 332 -14.57 -0.64 -1.07
CA MET A 332 -13.57 -1.54 -0.49
C MET A 332 -12.18 -0.92 -0.46
N TYR A 333 -11.44 -1.16 0.62
CA TYR A 333 -10.00 -0.91 0.62
C TYR A 333 -9.32 -1.85 -0.38
N ALA A 334 -8.57 -1.29 -1.30
CA ALA A 334 -7.81 -2.02 -2.30
C ALA A 334 -6.34 -1.58 -2.30
N SER A 335 -5.43 -2.49 -2.66
CA SER A 335 -4.00 -2.19 -2.72
C SER A 335 -3.37 -2.90 -3.92
N CYS A 336 -2.64 -2.14 -4.73
CA CYS A 336 -2.23 -2.52 -6.08
C CYS A 336 -0.89 -1.89 -6.46
N ASP A 337 -0.43 -2.22 -7.65
CA ASP A 337 0.63 -1.50 -8.35
C ASP A 337 0.00 -0.57 -9.41
N VAL A 338 0.41 0.70 -9.40
CA VAL A 338 -0.07 1.74 -10.33
C VAL A 338 1.09 2.45 -11.02
N ALA A 339 2.24 1.77 -11.16
CA ALA A 339 3.46 2.41 -11.66
C ALA A 339 3.30 3.02 -13.06
N ASP A 340 2.53 2.39 -13.94
CA ASP A 340 2.42 2.73 -15.36
C ASP A 340 0.99 3.12 -15.81
N TYR A 341 0.36 4.07 -15.08
CA TYR A 341 -0.93 4.66 -15.50
C TYR A 341 -0.76 5.80 -16.51
N ASP A 342 -1.76 6.07 -17.35
CA ASP A 342 -1.82 7.30 -18.14
C ASP A 342 -2.13 8.50 -17.22
N PRO A 343 -1.22 9.46 -17.06
CA PRO A 343 -1.40 10.56 -16.11
C PRO A 343 -2.51 11.54 -16.50
N VAL A 344 -2.97 11.51 -17.74
CA VAL A 344 -4.02 12.41 -18.24
C VAL A 344 -5.40 11.84 -17.98
N SER A 345 -5.62 10.59 -18.36
CA SER A 345 -6.94 9.94 -18.21
C SER A 345 -7.07 9.15 -16.90
N GLY A 346 -5.97 8.82 -16.22
CA GLY A 346 -5.98 7.92 -15.06
C GLY A 346 -6.24 6.47 -15.41
N VAL A 347 -6.14 6.10 -16.69
CA VAL A 347 -6.33 4.71 -17.14
C VAL A 347 -5.07 3.91 -16.88
N CYS A 348 -5.25 2.71 -16.32
CA CYS A 348 -4.25 1.67 -16.17
C CYS A 348 -4.61 0.48 -17.07
N ASP A 349 -3.73 0.21 -18.03
CA ASP A 349 -3.84 -0.89 -18.98
C ASP A 349 -2.45 -1.47 -19.22
N PRO A 350 -2.25 -2.82 -19.25
CA PRO A 350 -0.94 -3.42 -19.47
C PRO A 350 -0.27 -3.00 -20.78
N ALA A 351 -1.06 -2.65 -21.78
CA ALA A 351 -0.57 -2.19 -23.09
C ALA A 351 -0.41 -0.65 -23.20
N MET A 352 -0.58 0.09 -22.09
CA MET A 352 -0.50 1.57 -22.09
C MET A 352 0.88 2.09 -22.49
N TYR A 353 1.94 1.37 -22.14
CA TYR A 353 3.32 1.73 -22.48
C TYR A 353 4.02 0.58 -23.18
N ASP A 354 4.30 0.73 -24.46
CA ASP A 354 4.93 -0.31 -25.29
C ASP A 354 6.45 -0.11 -25.40
N TYR A 355 7.15 -0.36 -24.28
CA TYR A 355 8.60 -0.36 -24.25
C TYR A 355 9.20 -1.51 -25.06
N GLY A 356 8.48 -2.67 -25.11
CA GLY A 356 8.92 -3.84 -25.83
C GLY A 356 9.12 -3.55 -27.32
N SER A 357 8.07 -3.04 -27.99
CA SER A 357 8.13 -2.65 -29.40
C SER A 357 9.10 -1.48 -29.63
N MET A 358 9.12 -0.50 -28.71
CA MET A 358 10.02 0.66 -28.86
C MET A 358 11.49 0.27 -28.89
N PHE A 359 11.90 -0.69 -28.06
CA PHE A 359 13.29 -1.13 -27.97
C PHE A 359 13.60 -2.42 -28.74
N GLY A 360 12.58 -3.12 -29.23
CA GLY A 360 12.75 -4.45 -29.87
C GLY A 360 13.22 -5.52 -28.88
N ILE A 361 12.70 -5.51 -27.64
CA ILE A 361 13.08 -6.43 -26.57
C ILE A 361 11.84 -7.12 -25.97
N ASP A 362 12.03 -8.31 -25.45
CA ASP A 362 10.99 -9.02 -24.70
C ASP A 362 11.06 -8.64 -23.20
N LEU A 363 9.96 -8.10 -22.68
CA LEU A 363 9.77 -7.72 -21.28
C LEU A 363 8.69 -8.57 -20.59
N ALA A 364 8.17 -9.60 -21.28
CA ALA A 364 7.05 -10.40 -20.78
C ALA A 364 7.43 -11.17 -19.50
N MET A 365 6.68 -10.93 -18.45
CA MET A 365 6.70 -11.70 -17.21
C MET A 365 5.29 -11.89 -16.70
N ASP A 366 4.94 -13.10 -16.24
CA ASP A 366 3.70 -13.31 -15.52
C ASP A 366 3.74 -12.63 -14.12
N LYS A 367 2.59 -12.48 -13.49
CA LYS A 367 2.47 -11.87 -12.15
C LYS A 367 3.36 -12.55 -11.12
N LYS A 368 3.48 -13.88 -11.15
CA LYS A 368 4.33 -14.65 -10.23
C LYS A 368 5.82 -14.28 -10.40
N ALA A 369 6.28 -14.22 -11.63
CA ALA A 369 7.67 -13.84 -11.92
C ALA A 369 7.96 -12.41 -11.49
N ARG A 370 7.04 -11.44 -11.78
CA ARG A 370 7.19 -10.05 -11.34
C ARG A 370 7.28 -9.92 -9.82
N ILE A 371 6.48 -10.68 -9.06
CA ILE A 371 6.55 -10.67 -7.59
C ILE A 371 7.88 -11.24 -7.10
N LEU A 372 8.30 -12.39 -7.63
CA LEU A 372 9.54 -13.07 -7.22
C LEU A 372 10.79 -12.23 -7.54
N THR A 373 10.80 -11.54 -8.67
CA THR A 373 11.89 -10.65 -9.09
C THR A 373 11.81 -9.26 -8.49
N ARG A 374 10.73 -8.93 -7.72
CA ARG A 374 10.45 -7.61 -7.16
C ARG A 374 10.21 -6.51 -8.20
N GLN A 375 9.80 -6.90 -9.40
CA GLN A 375 9.41 -5.98 -10.46
C GLN A 375 8.07 -5.33 -10.17
N SER A 376 7.16 -6.04 -9.48
CA SER A 376 5.85 -5.53 -9.08
C SER A 376 5.53 -5.95 -7.66
N GLY A 377 4.73 -5.14 -6.98
CA GLY A 377 4.25 -5.39 -5.64
C GLY A 377 3.19 -4.38 -5.22
N SER A 378 2.50 -4.69 -4.13
CA SER A 378 1.49 -3.79 -3.55
C SER A 378 2.16 -2.52 -3.02
N ALA A 379 2.10 -1.44 -3.79
CA ALA A 379 2.80 -0.17 -3.53
C ALA A 379 1.86 0.98 -3.19
N HIS A 380 0.58 0.91 -3.60
CA HIS A 380 -0.39 1.98 -3.42
C HIS A 380 -1.75 1.45 -3.02
N ALA A 381 -2.49 2.21 -2.21
CA ALA A 381 -3.85 1.89 -1.80
C ALA A 381 -4.83 2.92 -2.34
N MET A 382 -6.01 2.44 -2.79
CA MET A 382 -7.14 3.24 -3.27
C MET A 382 -8.45 2.58 -2.89
N ALA A 383 -9.54 3.34 -2.80
CA ALA A 383 -10.87 2.75 -2.57
C ALA A 383 -11.46 2.23 -3.90
N LEU A 384 -11.73 0.94 -3.98
CA LEU A 384 -12.45 0.35 -5.10
C LEU A 384 -13.94 0.68 -4.96
N ILE A 385 -14.50 1.39 -5.94
CA ILE A 385 -15.84 2.00 -5.84
C ILE A 385 -16.78 1.64 -6.98
N ALA A 386 -16.28 1.16 -8.12
CA ALA A 386 -17.14 0.84 -9.24
C ALA A 386 -16.59 -0.29 -10.10
N VAL A 387 -17.50 -0.96 -10.81
CA VAL A 387 -17.20 -1.96 -11.82
C VAL A 387 -18.15 -1.80 -13.01
N ASP A 388 -17.60 -1.87 -14.20
CA ASP A 388 -18.35 -2.05 -15.43
C ASP A 388 -18.32 -3.51 -15.84
N THR A 389 -19.46 -4.06 -16.25
CA THR A 389 -19.59 -5.47 -16.64
C THR A 389 -20.39 -5.60 -17.92
N ASP A 390 -20.17 -6.67 -18.65
CA ASP A 390 -21.04 -7.08 -19.73
C ASP A 390 -22.41 -7.58 -19.22
N ASP A 391 -23.26 -8.07 -20.13
CA ASP A 391 -24.61 -8.59 -19.81
C ASP A 391 -24.57 -9.92 -19.01
N ASN A 392 -23.42 -10.58 -18.93
CA ASN A 392 -23.21 -11.83 -18.18
C ASN A 392 -22.46 -11.59 -16.87
N ASP A 393 -22.36 -10.31 -16.42
CA ASP A 393 -21.60 -9.87 -15.25
C ASP A 393 -20.07 -10.15 -15.32
N VAL A 394 -19.52 -10.32 -16.54
CA VAL A 394 -18.07 -10.41 -16.72
C VAL A 394 -17.48 -9.00 -16.62
N PRO A 395 -16.52 -8.78 -15.72
CA PRO A 395 -15.95 -7.43 -15.53
C PRO A 395 -15.15 -6.99 -16.76
N LEU A 396 -15.28 -5.72 -17.11
CA LEU A 396 -14.59 -5.08 -18.22
C LEU A 396 -13.55 -4.05 -17.69
N LYS A 397 -13.93 -3.30 -16.65
CA LYS A 397 -13.07 -2.28 -16.02
C LYS A 397 -13.56 -1.94 -14.62
N TRP A 398 -12.65 -1.33 -13.84
CA TRP A 398 -12.82 -1.05 -12.42
C TRP A 398 -12.47 0.41 -12.14
N GLN A 399 -13.17 1.07 -11.20
CA GLN A 399 -12.85 2.44 -10.80
C GLN A 399 -12.43 2.50 -9.34
N PHE A 400 -11.39 3.30 -9.12
CA PHE A 400 -10.81 3.56 -7.82
C PHE A 400 -10.83 5.04 -7.49
N GLU A 401 -11.27 5.40 -6.28
CA GLU A 401 -11.04 6.73 -5.71
C GLU A 401 -9.60 6.79 -5.20
N ASN A 402 -8.82 7.70 -5.77
CA ASN A 402 -7.42 7.90 -5.40
C ASN A 402 -7.28 9.04 -4.38
N SER A 403 -6.07 9.20 -3.82
CA SER A 403 -5.71 10.23 -2.83
C SER A 403 -4.58 11.15 -3.32
N TRP A 404 -4.60 11.51 -4.59
CA TRP A 404 -3.61 12.43 -5.20
C TRP A 404 -4.19 13.77 -5.62
N GLY A 405 -5.37 14.11 -5.09
CA GLY A 405 -6.11 15.31 -5.43
C GLY A 405 -6.88 15.21 -6.75
N PRO A 406 -7.79 16.17 -7.01
CA PRO A 406 -8.72 16.10 -8.15
C PRO A 406 -8.06 16.34 -9.51
N SER A 407 -6.81 16.82 -9.54
CA SER A 407 -6.06 17.04 -10.79
C SER A 407 -5.32 15.79 -11.27
N ALA A 408 -5.26 14.71 -10.48
CA ALA A 408 -4.62 13.46 -10.86
C ALA A 408 -5.63 12.50 -11.49
N GLY A 409 -5.25 11.89 -12.61
CA GLY A 409 -6.13 10.97 -13.33
C GLY A 409 -7.39 11.65 -13.86
N HIS A 410 -8.50 10.93 -13.86
CA HIS A 410 -9.81 11.46 -14.23
C HIS A 410 -10.51 12.02 -12.98
N GLU A 411 -10.39 13.32 -12.74
CA GLU A 411 -11.02 14.03 -11.60
C GLU A 411 -10.69 13.41 -10.22
N GLY A 412 -9.49 12.85 -10.08
CA GLY A 412 -9.05 12.17 -8.86
C GLY A 412 -9.31 10.66 -8.83
N TYR A 413 -9.92 10.11 -9.87
CA TYR A 413 -10.18 8.68 -10.01
C TYR A 413 -9.21 8.00 -10.96
N MET A 414 -9.00 6.69 -10.73
CA MET A 414 -8.23 5.80 -11.59
C MET A 414 -9.16 4.73 -12.18
N THR A 415 -8.95 4.38 -13.45
CA THR A 415 -9.71 3.33 -14.14
C THR A 415 -8.76 2.20 -14.52
N PHE A 416 -8.99 1.01 -14.00
CA PHE A 416 -8.25 -0.21 -14.39
C PHE A 416 -9.05 -0.96 -15.43
N THR A 417 -8.40 -1.38 -16.53
CA THR A 417 -8.94 -2.47 -17.35
C THR A 417 -8.98 -3.76 -16.54
N ASP A 418 -9.77 -4.74 -16.94
CA ASP A 418 -9.85 -6.03 -16.24
C ASP A 418 -8.51 -6.77 -16.32
N GLU A 419 -7.77 -6.62 -17.41
CA GLU A 419 -6.42 -7.14 -17.59
C GLU A 419 -5.42 -6.51 -16.60
N TRP A 420 -5.53 -5.17 -16.35
CA TRP A 420 -4.69 -4.53 -15.32
C TRP A 420 -5.04 -5.03 -13.92
N PHE A 421 -6.32 -5.24 -13.64
CA PHE A 421 -6.75 -5.78 -12.36
C PHE A 421 -6.14 -7.17 -12.12
N ASP A 422 -6.14 -8.06 -13.11
CA ASP A 422 -5.54 -9.38 -12.99
C ASP A 422 -4.04 -9.35 -12.68
N GLU A 423 -3.32 -8.46 -13.32
CA GLU A 423 -1.87 -8.42 -13.26
C GLU A 423 -1.33 -7.62 -12.07
N TYR A 424 -2.04 -6.56 -11.64
CA TYR A 424 -1.49 -5.57 -10.71
C TYR A 424 -2.32 -5.32 -9.45
N MET A 425 -3.50 -5.95 -9.32
CA MET A 425 -4.26 -5.95 -8.08
C MET A 425 -3.71 -7.00 -7.12
N PHE A 426 -3.49 -6.62 -5.84
CA PHE A 426 -2.92 -7.52 -4.85
C PHE A 426 -3.85 -7.80 -3.68
N ARG A 427 -4.43 -6.76 -3.07
CA ARG A 427 -5.15 -6.86 -1.81
C ARG A 427 -6.51 -6.19 -1.90
N LEU A 428 -7.49 -6.82 -1.28
CA LEU A 428 -8.83 -6.28 -1.11
C LEU A 428 -9.31 -6.57 0.32
N VAL A 429 -10.03 -5.64 0.91
CA VAL A 429 -10.72 -5.84 2.19
C VAL A 429 -12.20 -5.61 1.95
N CYS A 430 -12.99 -6.63 2.21
CA CYS A 430 -14.44 -6.60 2.05
C CYS A 430 -15.14 -7.19 3.28
N LEU A 431 -16.42 -6.90 3.44
CA LEU A 431 -17.25 -7.48 4.48
C LEU A 431 -17.48 -8.97 4.24
N LEU A 432 -17.47 -9.78 5.29
CA LEU A 432 -17.61 -11.23 5.19
C LEU A 432 -18.90 -11.65 4.49
N TYR A 433 -20.03 -10.99 4.77
CA TYR A 433 -21.32 -11.34 4.17
C TYR A 433 -21.37 -11.10 2.65
N THR A 434 -20.54 -10.22 2.11
CA THR A 434 -20.43 -10.01 0.65
C THR A 434 -19.43 -10.95 -0.01
N SER A 435 -18.58 -11.62 0.79
CA SER A 435 -17.56 -12.54 0.28
C SER A 435 -18.09 -13.96 0.01
N ASP A 436 -19.30 -14.28 0.44
CA ASP A 436 -19.95 -15.58 0.24
C ASP A 436 -20.60 -15.72 -1.17
N ALA A 437 -20.43 -14.72 -2.05
CA ALA A 437 -21.03 -14.67 -3.37
C ALA A 437 -20.24 -15.44 -4.46
#